data_ec27dfb1c6cef65d394ae2fa092f6082
#
_entry.id   ec27dfb1c6cef65d394ae2fa092f6082
#
_cell.length_a   1.000
_cell.length_b   1.000
_cell.length_c   1.000
_cell.angle_alpha   90.00
_cell.angle_beta   90.00
_cell.angle_gamma   90.00
#
_symmetry.space_group_name_H-M   'P 1'
#
loop_
_entity.id
_entity.type
_entity.pdbx_description
1 polymer ?
#
loop_
_entity_poly.entity_id
_entity_poly.type
_entity_poly.pdbx_seq_one_letter_code
_entity_poly.pdbx_strand_id
1 'polypeptide(L)'
;MSDKKRILVVDDEPDFSSIVKSNLEAEGFEVEQAFDGVEGLAKIKSNPPDAIILDVMMPEKDGFEVCAELKADPQYADIPIVMLTAVASHVSSTRYSHRGGMSMEADDYLPKPASSAQIIDSVKSLLDL
;
A
#
# COMPACT_ATOMS: atom_id res chain seq x y z
N MET A 1 24.40 -8.41 -7.44
CA MET A 1 23.55 -7.57 -7.34
C MET A 1 22.19 -8.02 -7.29
N SER A 2 21.46 -7.48 -6.54
CA SER A 2 20.14 -7.93 -6.36
C SER A 2 19.21 -7.27 -7.31
N ASP A 3 18.38 -8.06 -7.96
CA ASP A 3 17.37 -7.52 -8.79
C ASP A 3 16.05 -7.55 -8.07
N LYS A 4 16.06 -7.77 -6.79
CA LYS A 4 14.83 -7.85 -6.05
C LYS A 4 14.12 -6.52 -6.01
N LYS A 5 12.83 -6.57 -6.26
CA LYS A 5 12.00 -5.38 -6.09
C LYS A 5 11.74 -5.15 -4.61
N ARG A 6 11.66 -3.91 -4.22
CA ARG A 6 11.45 -3.54 -2.84
C ARG A 6 10.01 -3.10 -2.63
N ILE A 7 9.40 -3.65 -1.59
CA ILE A 7 8.02 -3.35 -1.25
C ILE A 7 8.00 -2.75 0.15
N LEU A 8 7.25 -1.68 0.34
CA LEU A 8 7.03 -1.15 1.67
C LEU A 8 5.61 -1.46 2.09
N VAL A 9 5.43 -2.08 3.23
CA VAL A 9 4.10 -2.36 3.78
C VAL A 9 3.84 -1.36 4.90
N VAL A 10 2.82 -0.54 4.74
CA VAL A 10 2.45 0.47 5.73
C VAL A 10 1.13 0.07 6.35
N ASP A 11 1.16 -0.45 7.56
CA ASP A 11 -0.02 -0.98 8.23
C ASP A 11 0.24 -0.97 9.73
N ASP A 12 -0.73 -0.53 10.51
CA ASP A 12 -0.53 -0.41 11.95
C ASP A 12 -0.80 -1.71 12.71
N GLU A 13 -1.12 -2.79 12.01
CA GLU A 13 -1.32 -4.10 12.62
C GLU A 13 -0.07 -4.95 12.42
N PRO A 14 0.75 -5.12 13.46
CA PRO A 14 2.03 -5.84 13.28
C PRO A 14 1.87 -7.27 12.80
N ASP A 15 0.85 -7.97 13.28
CA ASP A 15 0.67 -9.36 12.90
C ASP A 15 0.34 -9.50 11.42
N PHE A 16 -0.58 -8.69 10.94
CA PHE A 16 -0.95 -8.72 9.54
C PHE A 16 0.24 -8.29 8.67
N SER A 17 0.90 -7.24 9.09
CA SER A 17 2.05 -6.73 8.36
C SER A 17 3.15 -7.78 8.24
N SER A 18 3.40 -8.51 9.32
CA SER A 18 4.43 -9.56 9.32
C SER A 18 4.07 -10.71 8.40
N ILE A 19 2.80 -11.07 8.35
CA ILE A 19 2.36 -12.13 7.47
C ILE A 19 2.53 -11.71 6.01
N VAL A 20 2.15 -10.50 5.69
CA VAL A 20 2.30 -9.98 4.34
C VAL A 20 3.77 -9.94 3.95
N LYS A 21 4.60 -9.46 4.84
CA LYS A 21 6.04 -9.39 4.60
C LYS A 21 6.60 -10.77 4.30
N SER A 22 6.26 -11.75 5.14
CA SER A 22 6.77 -13.09 4.99
C SER A 22 6.37 -13.68 3.63
N ASN A 23 5.13 -13.48 3.25
CA ASN A 23 4.65 -14.06 2.01
C ASN A 23 5.25 -13.37 0.79
N LEU A 24 5.46 -12.07 0.85
CA LEU A 24 6.11 -11.38 -0.26
C LEU A 24 7.58 -11.75 -0.36
N GLU A 25 8.24 -11.92 0.77
CA GLU A 25 9.63 -12.35 0.75
C GLU A 25 9.77 -13.73 0.13
N ALA A 26 8.80 -14.61 0.37
CA ALA A 26 8.82 -15.92 -0.24
C ALA A 26 8.68 -15.86 -1.75
N GLU A 27 8.13 -14.76 -2.26
CA GLU A 27 7.99 -14.56 -3.69
C GLU A 27 9.22 -13.88 -4.31
N GLY A 28 10.20 -13.56 -3.50
CA GLY A 28 11.43 -12.96 -3.99
C GLY A 28 11.53 -11.46 -3.84
N PHE A 29 10.58 -10.85 -3.13
CA PHE A 29 10.64 -9.41 -2.89
C PHE A 29 11.45 -9.10 -1.63
N GLU A 30 11.97 -7.90 -1.59
CA GLU A 30 12.60 -7.38 -0.41
C GLU A 30 11.58 -6.48 0.27
N VAL A 31 11.26 -6.71 1.53
CA VAL A 31 10.12 -6.04 2.16
C VAL A 31 10.52 -5.29 3.41
N GLU A 32 10.02 -4.06 3.52
CA GLU A 32 10.22 -3.25 4.70
C GLU A 32 8.86 -2.91 5.27
N GLN A 33 8.78 -2.62 6.55
CA GLN A 33 7.51 -2.33 7.23
C GLN A 33 7.52 -0.95 7.83
N ALA A 34 6.37 -0.30 7.81
CA ALA A 34 6.13 0.93 8.56
C ALA A 34 4.78 0.77 9.25
N PHE A 35 4.62 1.32 10.41
CA PHE A 35 3.45 1.05 11.23
C PHE A 35 2.51 2.24 11.37
N ASP A 36 2.80 3.32 10.71
CA ASP A 36 1.84 4.43 10.56
C ASP A 36 2.23 5.27 9.33
N GLY A 37 1.37 6.21 8.99
CA GLY A 37 1.58 7.00 7.80
C GLY A 37 2.79 7.91 7.84
N VAL A 38 3.11 8.42 9.01
CA VAL A 38 4.27 9.30 9.16
C VAL A 38 5.55 8.52 8.95
N GLU A 39 5.64 7.36 9.58
CA GLU A 39 6.80 6.49 9.41
C GLU A 39 6.90 6.04 7.96
N GLY A 40 5.76 5.69 7.35
CA GLY A 40 5.73 5.26 5.97
C GLY A 40 6.27 6.31 5.03
N LEU A 41 5.81 7.54 5.19
CA LEU A 41 6.30 8.62 4.34
C LEU A 41 7.78 8.87 4.54
N ALA A 42 8.26 8.82 5.78
CA ALA A 42 9.67 9.03 6.04
C ALA A 42 10.52 7.98 5.35
N LYS A 43 10.09 6.73 5.40
CA LYS A 43 10.83 5.64 4.76
C LYS A 43 10.81 5.75 3.25
N ILE A 44 9.67 6.13 2.68
CA ILE A 44 9.55 6.31 1.24
C ILE A 44 10.50 7.40 0.75
N LYS A 45 10.54 8.50 1.47
CA LYS A 45 11.39 9.61 1.06
C LYS A 45 12.87 9.32 1.24
N SER A 46 13.17 8.51 2.23
CA SER A 46 14.56 8.13 2.49
C SER A 46 15.06 7.11 1.47
N ASN A 47 14.21 6.18 1.08
CA ASN A 47 14.62 5.12 0.18
C ASN A 47 13.40 4.61 -0.58
N PRO A 48 13.05 5.23 -1.69
CA PRO A 48 11.80 4.90 -2.39
C PRO A 48 11.70 3.43 -2.78
N PRO A 49 10.60 2.78 -2.44
CA PRO A 49 10.40 1.38 -2.82
C PRO A 49 9.89 1.27 -4.26
N ASP A 50 9.79 0.05 -4.74
CA ASP A 50 9.23 -0.19 -6.06
C ASP A 50 7.71 -0.26 -6.02
N ALA A 51 7.14 -0.61 -4.88
CA ALA A 51 5.68 -0.60 -4.70
C ALA A 51 5.38 -0.42 -3.22
N ILE A 52 4.16 0.03 -2.93
CA ILE A 52 3.73 0.29 -1.56
C ILE A 52 2.40 -0.41 -1.33
N ILE A 53 2.29 -1.11 -0.20
CA ILE A 53 1.02 -1.64 0.26
C ILE A 53 0.62 -0.77 1.45
N LEU A 54 -0.54 -0.14 1.35
CA LEU A 54 -0.89 0.94 2.25
C LEU A 54 -2.28 0.72 2.85
N ASP A 55 -2.34 0.59 4.16
CA ASP A 55 -3.60 0.45 4.87
C ASP A 55 -4.26 1.83 4.96
N VAL A 56 -5.56 1.88 4.76
CA VAL A 56 -6.30 3.13 4.87
C VAL A 56 -6.47 3.55 6.33
N MET A 57 -6.83 2.59 7.18
CA MET A 57 -7.18 2.92 8.55
C MET A 57 -5.97 2.90 9.47
N MET A 58 -5.35 4.02 9.63
CA MET A 58 -4.21 4.14 10.53
C MET A 58 -4.34 5.40 11.37
N PRO A 59 -3.80 5.39 12.57
CA PRO A 59 -3.79 6.58 13.39
C PRO A 59 -2.86 7.64 12.80
N GLU A 60 -3.01 8.83 13.21
CA GLU A 60 -2.18 9.96 12.83
C GLU A 60 -2.41 10.39 11.40
N LYS A 61 -1.96 9.65 10.46
CA LYS A 61 -2.10 10.02 9.06
C LYS A 61 -2.62 8.79 8.32
N ASP A 62 -3.82 8.85 7.80
CA ASP A 62 -4.44 7.70 7.17
C ASP A 62 -3.88 7.45 5.77
N GLY A 63 -4.26 6.32 5.20
CA GLY A 63 -3.72 5.92 3.91
C GLY A 63 -4.11 6.83 2.77
N PHE A 64 -5.29 7.42 2.80
CA PHE A 64 -5.67 8.34 1.75
C PHE A 64 -4.79 9.58 1.76
N GLU A 65 -4.46 10.07 2.94
CA GLU A 65 -3.57 11.22 3.06
C GLU A 65 -2.18 10.91 2.54
N VAL A 66 -1.66 9.73 2.89
CA VAL A 66 -0.35 9.32 2.42
C VAL A 66 -0.34 9.20 0.90
N CYS A 67 -1.37 8.56 0.36
CA CYS A 67 -1.46 8.36 -1.07
C CYS A 67 -1.54 9.69 -1.81
N ALA A 68 -2.36 10.61 -1.33
CA ALA A 68 -2.50 11.91 -1.96
C ALA A 68 -1.20 12.68 -1.95
N GLU A 69 -0.48 12.61 -0.85
CA GLU A 69 0.78 13.31 -0.73
C GLU A 69 1.81 12.75 -1.72
N LEU A 70 1.86 11.44 -1.85
CA LEU A 70 2.81 10.81 -2.76
C LEU A 70 2.45 11.10 -4.22
N LYS A 71 1.17 11.03 -4.55
CA LYS A 71 0.76 11.24 -5.93
C LYS A 71 0.91 12.71 -6.35
N ALA A 72 0.91 13.61 -5.39
CA ALA A 72 1.11 15.01 -5.68
C ALA A 72 2.58 15.37 -5.90
N ASP A 73 3.49 14.49 -5.54
CA ASP A 73 4.92 14.76 -5.65
C ASP A 73 5.48 14.01 -6.87
N PRO A 74 5.97 14.73 -7.88
CA PRO A 74 6.46 14.06 -9.09
C PRO A 74 7.55 13.03 -8.82
N GLN A 75 8.26 13.18 -7.74
CA GLN A 75 9.33 12.27 -7.39
C GLN A 75 8.80 10.90 -6.99
N TYR A 76 7.60 10.84 -6.44
CA TYR A 76 7.03 9.59 -5.94
C TYR A 76 5.75 9.16 -6.64
N ALA A 77 5.23 10.01 -7.52
CA ALA A 77 3.91 9.79 -8.09
C ALA A 77 3.80 8.51 -8.92
N ASP A 78 4.90 8.04 -9.44
CA ASP A 78 4.88 6.84 -10.28
C ASP A 78 5.02 5.53 -9.51
N ILE A 79 5.23 5.59 -8.20
CA ILE A 79 5.34 4.36 -7.41
C ILE A 79 3.96 3.74 -7.28
N PRO A 80 3.78 2.48 -7.69
CA PRO A 80 2.47 1.84 -7.57
C PRO A 80 2.07 1.67 -6.12
N ILE A 81 0.81 1.94 -5.84
CA ILE A 81 0.26 1.84 -4.49
C ILE A 81 -0.94 0.91 -4.50
N VAL A 82 -0.91 -0.12 -3.65
CA VAL A 82 -2.05 -1.00 -3.41
C VAL A 82 -2.64 -0.58 -2.08
N MET A 83 -3.87 -0.09 -2.09
CA MET A 83 -4.51 0.38 -0.88
C MET A 83 -5.39 -0.71 -0.29
N LEU A 84 -5.26 -0.96 1.01
CA LEU A 84 -6.07 -1.94 1.70
C LEU A 84 -7.18 -1.22 2.46
N THR A 85 -8.42 -1.52 2.15
CA THR A 85 -9.55 -0.83 2.77
C THR A 85 -10.32 -1.77 3.66
N ALA A 86 -10.51 -1.41 4.88
CA ALA A 86 -11.18 -2.26 5.83
C ALA A 86 -12.67 -2.24 5.70
N VAL A 87 -13.19 -1.38 4.92
CA VAL A 87 -14.59 -1.23 4.86
C VAL A 87 -15.16 -1.49 3.58
N ALA A 88 -14.84 -2.46 3.01
CA ALA A 88 -15.27 -2.70 1.72
C ALA A 88 -16.68 -2.97 1.59
N SER A 89 -17.25 -3.43 2.60
CA SER A 89 -18.56 -3.88 2.41
C SER A 89 -19.55 -2.86 2.39
N HIS A 90 -20.44 -2.70 1.86
CA HIS A 90 -21.65 -1.99 1.87
C HIS A 90 -21.49 -0.50 1.79
N VAL A 91 -21.90 0.13 2.71
CA VAL A 91 -22.09 1.50 2.66
C VAL A 91 -20.97 2.29 2.20
N SER A 92 -19.87 1.91 2.64
CA SER A 92 -18.75 2.70 2.38
C SER A 92 -18.30 2.65 0.97
N SER A 93 -18.58 1.62 0.28
CA SER A 93 -18.15 1.60 -1.09
C SER A 93 -18.83 2.70 -1.87
N THR A 94 -20.07 2.96 -1.62
CA THR A 94 -20.76 4.03 -2.28
C THR A 94 -20.17 5.38 -1.91
N ARG A 95 -19.89 5.54 -0.65
CA ARG A 95 -19.35 6.79 -0.19
C ARG A 95 -17.98 7.07 -0.78
N TYR A 96 -17.15 6.05 -0.77
CA TYR A 96 -15.82 6.22 -1.31
C TYR A 96 -15.84 6.44 -2.81
N SER A 97 -16.68 5.77 -3.53
CA SER A 97 -16.75 6.00 -4.94
C SER A 97 -17.17 7.41 -5.25
N HIS A 98 -18.03 7.96 -4.45
CA HIS A 98 -18.49 9.29 -4.66
C HIS A 98 -17.39 10.29 -4.48
N ARG A 99 -16.63 10.16 -3.41
CA ARG A 99 -15.53 11.03 -3.19
C ARG A 99 -14.36 10.59 -3.97
N GLY A 100 -14.35 9.34 -4.25
CA GLY A 100 -13.27 8.71 -4.89
C GLY A 100 -12.95 9.26 -6.24
N GLY A 101 -13.93 9.74 -6.91
CA GLY A 101 -13.67 10.37 -8.17
C GLY A 101 -12.61 11.42 -8.01
N MET A 102 -12.44 11.94 -6.81
CA MET A 102 -11.46 12.95 -6.57
C MET A 102 -10.23 12.45 -5.90
N SER A 103 -10.33 11.40 -5.14
CA SER A 103 -9.19 10.97 -4.36
C SER A 103 -8.76 9.55 -4.54
N MET A 104 -9.32 8.82 -5.49
CA MET A 104 -8.90 7.46 -5.72
C MET A 104 -7.68 7.46 -6.58
N GLU A 105 -6.57 7.70 -5.96
CA GLU A 105 -5.32 7.82 -6.68
C GLU A 105 -4.43 6.60 -6.57
N ALA A 106 -4.81 5.63 -5.76
CA ALA A 106 -4.02 4.40 -5.67
C ALA A 106 -4.18 3.59 -6.94
N ASP A 107 -3.23 2.74 -7.19
CA ASP A 107 -3.23 1.94 -8.41
C ASP A 107 -4.10 0.70 -8.28
N ASP A 108 -4.36 0.25 -7.08
CA ASP A 108 -5.27 -0.84 -6.83
C ASP A 108 -5.85 -0.72 -5.43
N TYR A 109 -7.04 -1.27 -5.23
CA TYR A 109 -7.73 -1.24 -3.93
C TYR A 109 -8.17 -2.65 -3.61
N LEU A 110 -7.79 -3.16 -2.44
CA LEU A 110 -8.19 -4.48 -2.01
C LEU A 110 -8.91 -4.38 -0.68
N PRO A 111 -10.04 -5.07 -0.52
CA PRO A 111 -10.75 -5.03 0.75
C PRO A 111 -10.03 -5.89 1.79
N LYS A 112 -10.02 -5.46 3.01
CA LYS A 112 -9.54 -6.27 4.10
C LYS A 112 -10.69 -7.13 4.61
N PRO A 113 -10.42 -8.37 4.98
CA PRO A 113 -9.11 -8.98 4.95
C PRO A 113 -8.75 -9.43 3.54
N ALA A 114 -7.59 -8.99 3.08
CA ALA A 114 -7.11 -9.42 1.78
C ALA A 114 -6.20 -10.62 1.99
N SER A 115 -6.30 -11.60 1.13
CA SER A 115 -5.42 -12.77 1.24
C SER A 115 -4.04 -12.40 0.72
N SER A 116 -3.05 -13.16 1.14
CA SER A 116 -1.71 -12.98 0.63
C SER A 116 -1.68 -13.14 -0.88
N ALA A 117 -2.45 -14.07 -1.41
CA ALA A 117 -2.49 -14.28 -2.85
C ALA A 117 -3.01 -13.05 -3.57
N GLN A 118 -4.04 -12.41 -3.05
CA GLN A 118 -4.58 -11.20 -3.65
C GLN A 118 -3.55 -10.07 -3.65
N ILE A 119 -2.85 -9.91 -2.54
CA ILE A 119 -1.84 -8.86 -2.42
C ILE A 119 -0.68 -9.13 -3.37
N ILE A 120 -0.22 -10.36 -3.41
CA ILE A 120 0.89 -10.75 -4.28
C ILE A 120 0.51 -10.54 -5.74
N ASP A 121 -0.68 -10.95 -6.13
CA ASP A 121 -1.12 -10.79 -7.50
C ASP A 121 -1.19 -9.32 -7.90
N SER A 122 -1.71 -8.49 -7.00
CA SER A 122 -1.81 -7.07 -7.27
C SER A 122 -0.43 -6.45 -7.46
N VAL A 123 0.49 -6.76 -6.56
CA VAL A 123 1.84 -6.23 -6.63
C VAL A 123 2.52 -6.67 -7.91
N LYS A 124 2.42 -7.95 -8.24
CA LYS A 124 3.06 -8.45 -9.45
C LYS A 124 2.48 -7.81 -10.69
N SER A 125 1.18 -7.65 -10.72
CA SER A 125 0.53 -7.02 -11.85
C SER A 125 1.01 -5.59 -12.04
N LEU A 126 1.09 -4.84 -10.97
CA LEU A 126 1.51 -3.46 -11.05
C LEU A 126 2.97 -3.30 -11.39
N LEU A 127 3.79 -4.27 -11.01
CA LEU A 127 5.21 -4.25 -11.33
C LEU A 127 5.53 -4.98 -12.63
N ASP A 128 4.50 -5.46 -13.29
CA ASP A 128 4.67 -6.12 -14.58
C ASP A 128 5.49 -7.40 -14.47
N LEU A 129 5.23 -8.17 -13.47
CA LEU A 129 5.95 -9.41 -13.21
C LEU A 129 5.13 -10.65 -13.50
#